data_3150b8f25c23140c0079527f2ebd2750
#
_entry.id   3150b8f25c23140c0079527f2ebd2750
#
_cell.length_a   1.000
_cell.length_b   1.000
_cell.length_c   1.000
_cell.angle_alpha   90.00
_cell.angle_beta   90.00
_cell.angle_gamma   90.00
#
_symmetry.space_group_name_H-M   'P 1'
#
loop_
_entity.id
_entity.type
_entity.pdbx_description
1 polymer ?
#
loop_
_entity_poly.entity_id
_entity_poly.type
_entity_poly.pdbx_seq_one_letter_code
_entity_poly.pdbx_strand_id
1 'polypeptide(L)'
;MSGSKGSRGRWTGLLGVVLALVVTGCGGSAPSGPAAPSITAAGAAEPAAPRPGPLRLGDAPAYVAVATKDITAHSRPRGSGSIVAVFPAKLPWGSPTSFLIQEAYRDAANRTWLRVILPRRPNGTTGWIRQEQVRLLPVVHQVEVDLSSRTARLLRDGRTERSWPVGIGRDNTPTPTGRFYITVKLRPPQISRVYGAWALGISGYSDVLDQFGTGDGQIALHGTSDPSDLGREVSNGCIRLANDAITSLAETLPLGSPVTIRP
;
A
#
# COMPACT_ATOMS: atom_id res chain seq x y z
N MET A 1 53.75 -15.05 2.65
CA MET A 1 54.67 -14.71 1.54
C MET A 1 53.86 -14.05 0.44
N SER A 2 54.32 -12.88 0.08
CA SER A 2 54.04 -12.05 -1.12
C SER A 2 52.57 -11.64 -1.34
N GLY A 3 52.13 -10.38 -1.29
CA GLY A 3 52.81 -9.08 -1.42
C GLY A 3 52.63 -8.51 -2.83
N SER A 4 51.67 -7.54 -3.03
CA SER A 4 51.74 -6.51 -4.08
C SER A 4 50.56 -5.53 -3.85
N LYS A 5 50.76 -4.32 -3.32
CA LYS A 5 51.11 -3.01 -3.90
C LYS A 5 50.23 -2.73 -5.15
N GLY A 6 49.31 -1.74 -5.26
CA GLY A 6 49.41 -0.34 -4.89
C GLY A 6 49.38 0.49 -6.16
N SER A 7 48.37 1.35 -6.38
CA SER A 7 48.48 2.42 -7.37
C SER A 7 47.59 3.58 -6.96
N ARG A 8 48.19 4.66 -6.50
CA ARG A 8 47.61 5.98 -6.30
C ARG A 8 47.69 6.76 -7.60
N GLY A 9 46.58 7.09 -8.22
CA GLY A 9 46.50 8.04 -9.33
C GLY A 9 46.22 9.44 -8.80
N ARG A 10 47.26 10.30 -8.84
CA ARG A 10 47.15 11.76 -8.63
C ARG A 10 46.73 12.39 -9.96
N TRP A 11 45.69 13.22 -9.92
CA TRP A 11 45.42 14.16 -11.04
C TRP A 11 45.66 15.58 -10.55
N THR A 12 46.62 16.19 -11.19
CA THR A 12 47.07 17.57 -11.06
C THR A 12 46.16 18.51 -11.86
N GLY A 13 45.96 19.71 -11.30
CA GLY A 13 45.07 20.75 -11.79
C GLY A 13 45.49 21.43 -13.10
N LEU A 14 44.54 22.09 -13.70
CA LEU A 14 44.73 23.11 -14.70
C LEU A 14 44.05 24.41 -14.26
N LEU A 15 44.84 25.43 -14.02
CA LEU A 15 44.45 26.84 -13.89
C LEU A 15 44.03 27.36 -15.27
N GLY A 16 42.78 27.85 -15.37
CA GLY A 16 42.32 28.64 -16.51
C GLY A 16 42.37 30.14 -16.20
N VAL A 17 43.16 30.87 -16.97
CA VAL A 17 43.38 32.32 -16.91
C VAL A 17 42.14 33.04 -17.42
N VAL A 18 41.57 33.98 -16.62
CA VAL A 18 40.53 34.90 -17.02
C VAL A 18 41.20 36.16 -17.60
N LEU A 19 40.98 36.42 -18.88
CA LEU A 19 41.43 37.62 -19.58
C LEU A 19 40.33 38.68 -19.49
N ALA A 20 40.57 39.76 -18.74
CA ALA A 20 39.71 40.93 -18.68
C ALA A 20 39.98 41.85 -19.87
N LEU A 21 38.97 42.06 -20.70
CA LEU A 21 38.98 43.08 -21.77
C LEU A 21 38.30 44.35 -21.23
N VAL A 22 39.11 45.41 -21.05
CA VAL A 22 38.62 46.74 -20.77
C VAL A 22 38.43 47.46 -22.14
N VAL A 23 37.18 47.85 -22.43
CA VAL A 23 36.83 48.70 -23.59
C VAL A 23 36.41 50.05 -23.05
N THR A 24 37.28 51.01 -23.21
CA THR A 24 37.00 52.46 -23.08
C THR A 24 36.35 52.93 -24.38
N GLY A 25 35.13 53.41 -24.33
CA GLY A 25 34.46 54.05 -25.49
C GLY A 25 33.75 55.34 -25.09
N CYS A 26 34.12 56.37 -25.77
CA CYS A 26 33.77 57.79 -25.62
C CYS A 26 32.28 58.10 -25.77
N GLY A 27 31.85 59.17 -25.12
CA GLY A 27 30.52 59.72 -25.05
C GLY A 27 29.86 60.11 -26.38
N GLY A 28 28.54 59.91 -26.37
CA GLY A 28 27.62 60.47 -27.37
C GLY A 28 26.27 60.70 -26.66
N SER A 29 25.94 61.98 -26.47
CA SER A 29 24.62 62.36 -25.93
C SER A 29 23.56 62.15 -27.01
N ALA A 30 22.60 61.29 -26.74
CA ALA A 30 21.41 61.08 -27.55
C ALA A 30 20.17 61.71 -26.87
N PRO A 31 19.22 62.23 -27.65
CA PRO A 31 18.07 62.99 -27.12
C PRO A 31 17.05 62.17 -26.35
N SER A 32 16.50 62.80 -25.32
CA SER A 32 15.46 62.29 -24.46
C SER A 32 14.18 62.05 -25.26
N GLY A 33 13.87 60.73 -25.52
CA GLY A 33 12.56 60.28 -25.97
C GLY A 33 11.62 60.10 -24.81
N PRO A 34 10.29 60.12 -25.01
CA PRO A 34 9.33 59.99 -23.92
C PRO A 34 9.44 58.61 -23.25
N ALA A 35 9.43 58.61 -21.93
CA ALA A 35 9.50 57.42 -21.10
C ALA A 35 8.34 56.46 -21.42
N ALA A 36 8.67 55.24 -21.81
CA ALA A 36 7.69 54.18 -21.94
C ALA A 36 7.10 53.85 -20.56
N PRO A 37 5.80 53.55 -20.47
CA PRO A 37 5.20 53.17 -19.19
C PRO A 37 5.84 51.87 -18.67
N SER A 38 6.41 51.96 -17.48
CA SER A 38 6.89 50.78 -16.75
C SER A 38 5.71 49.86 -16.45
N ILE A 39 5.57 48.77 -17.20
CA ILE A 39 4.66 47.70 -16.86
C ILE A 39 5.27 47.01 -15.63
N THR A 40 4.77 47.38 -14.44
CA THR A 40 5.03 46.65 -13.24
C THR A 40 4.44 45.24 -13.45
N ALA A 41 5.29 44.26 -13.68
CA ALA A 41 4.87 42.87 -13.71
C ALA A 41 4.16 42.57 -12.36
N ALA A 42 2.85 42.40 -12.43
CA ALA A 42 2.10 41.93 -11.29
C ALA A 42 2.77 40.61 -10.84
N GLY A 43 3.39 40.66 -9.65
CA GLY A 43 4.08 39.50 -9.09
C GLY A 43 3.12 38.35 -9.09
N ALA A 44 3.46 37.27 -9.83
CA ALA A 44 2.76 36.04 -9.74
C ALA A 44 2.79 35.64 -8.26
N ALA A 45 1.61 35.61 -7.63
CA ALA A 45 1.49 35.20 -6.22
C ALA A 45 2.13 33.82 -6.10
N GLU A 46 3.15 33.74 -5.26
CA GLU A 46 3.78 32.46 -4.93
C GLU A 46 2.71 31.50 -4.44
N PRO A 47 2.59 30.27 -4.98
CA PRO A 47 1.51 29.35 -4.60
C PRO A 47 1.57 29.14 -3.09
N ALA A 48 0.49 29.50 -2.40
CA ALA A 48 0.40 29.40 -0.95
C ALA A 48 0.82 28.01 -0.49
N ALA A 49 1.70 27.94 0.53
CA ALA A 49 2.16 26.68 1.08
C ALA A 49 0.96 25.80 1.44
N PRO A 50 0.96 24.50 1.07
CA PRO A 50 -0.18 23.62 1.30
C PRO A 50 -0.47 23.52 2.79
N ARG A 51 -1.74 23.73 3.17
CA ARG A 51 -2.18 23.71 4.56
C ARG A 51 -2.17 22.28 5.11
N PRO A 52 -1.80 22.08 6.40
CA PRO A 52 -1.93 20.80 7.06
C PRO A 52 -3.39 20.34 7.08
N GLY A 53 -3.64 19.04 6.83
CA GLY A 53 -4.99 18.50 6.87
C GLY A 53 -5.16 17.19 6.08
N PRO A 54 -6.39 16.67 6.04
CA PRO A 54 -6.74 15.51 5.24
C PRO A 54 -6.43 15.74 3.75
N LEU A 55 -5.99 14.67 3.08
CA LEU A 55 -5.70 14.66 1.65
C LEU A 55 -6.57 13.65 0.93
N ARG A 56 -7.02 14.00 -0.28
CA ARG A 56 -7.61 13.06 -1.21
C ARG A 56 -6.50 12.47 -2.10
N LEU A 57 -6.42 11.13 -2.16
CA LEU A 57 -5.41 10.44 -2.97
C LEU A 57 -5.76 10.36 -4.47
N GLY A 58 -7.05 10.48 -4.81
CA GLY A 58 -7.58 10.40 -6.16
C GLY A 58 -8.99 9.78 -6.17
N ASP A 59 -9.46 9.35 -7.34
CA ASP A 59 -10.84 8.90 -7.56
C ASP A 59 -11.02 7.37 -7.54
N ALA A 60 -9.95 6.59 -7.38
CA ALA A 60 -10.09 5.14 -7.26
C ALA A 60 -10.84 4.74 -5.98
N PRO A 61 -11.63 3.65 -6.00
CA PRO A 61 -12.39 3.15 -4.84
C PRO A 61 -11.52 2.81 -3.64
N ALA A 62 -10.26 2.42 -3.87
CA ALA A 62 -9.29 2.15 -2.84
C ALA A 62 -7.86 2.44 -3.30
N TYR A 63 -6.97 2.69 -2.34
CA TYR A 63 -5.54 2.84 -2.55
C TYR A 63 -4.77 1.91 -1.62
N VAL A 64 -3.70 1.34 -2.17
CA VAL A 64 -2.78 0.44 -1.48
C VAL A 64 -1.42 1.11 -1.36
N ALA A 65 -0.82 1.02 -0.19
CA ALA A 65 0.56 1.39 0.07
C ALA A 65 1.44 0.14 -0.09
N VAL A 66 2.28 0.10 -1.12
CA VAL A 66 3.24 -0.99 -1.39
C VAL A 66 4.61 -0.54 -0.89
N ALA A 67 5.16 -1.24 0.09
CA ALA A 67 6.43 -0.88 0.73
C ALA A 67 7.60 -0.91 -0.26
N THR A 68 8.42 0.13 -0.24
CA THR A 68 9.70 0.25 -0.97
C THR A 68 10.89 0.25 -0.02
N LYS A 69 10.63 0.46 1.27
CA LYS A 69 11.56 0.45 2.41
C LYS A 69 10.86 -0.20 3.61
N ASP A 70 11.60 -0.51 4.64
CA ASP A 70 11.02 -0.95 5.91
C ASP A 70 10.09 0.11 6.47
N ILE A 71 8.96 -0.33 7.01
CA ILE A 71 7.86 0.52 7.45
C ILE A 71 7.83 0.58 8.97
N THR A 72 7.83 1.78 9.52
CA THR A 72 7.49 2.02 10.92
C THR A 72 6.11 2.68 10.98
N ALA A 73 5.16 2.00 11.60
CA ALA A 73 3.81 2.50 11.81
C ALA A 73 3.71 3.17 13.20
N HIS A 74 3.16 4.38 13.23
CA HIS A 74 3.00 5.21 14.42
C HIS A 74 1.53 5.35 14.81
N SER A 75 1.25 5.59 16.10
CA SER A 75 -0.11 5.80 16.61
C SER A 75 -0.72 7.15 16.18
N ARG A 76 0.11 8.11 15.78
CA ARG A 76 -0.30 9.45 15.30
C ARG A 76 0.54 9.87 14.09
N PRO A 77 -0.01 10.71 13.19
CA PRO A 77 0.81 11.32 12.15
C PRO A 77 1.85 12.26 12.77
N ARG A 78 2.86 12.70 12.01
CA ARG A 78 3.99 13.55 12.43
C ARG A 78 5.10 12.86 13.20
N GLY A 79 5.05 11.52 13.38
CA GLY A 79 6.05 10.78 14.14
C GLY A 79 6.09 11.10 15.65
N SER A 80 5.06 11.80 16.16
CA SER A 80 4.93 12.17 17.58
C SER A 80 4.22 11.09 18.42
N GLY A 81 3.74 10.04 17.77
CA GLY A 81 3.09 8.90 18.43
C GLY A 81 4.07 7.77 18.73
N SER A 82 3.66 6.86 19.62
CA SER A 82 4.38 5.60 19.86
C SER A 82 4.44 4.77 18.58
N ILE A 83 5.47 3.95 18.47
CA ILE A 83 5.56 2.93 17.42
C ILE A 83 4.52 1.83 17.72
N VAL A 84 3.62 1.59 16.77
CA VAL A 84 2.59 0.54 16.84
C VAL A 84 3.13 -0.78 16.32
N ALA A 85 3.89 -0.74 15.22
CA ALA A 85 4.50 -1.91 14.61
C ALA A 85 5.62 -1.52 13.63
N VAL A 86 6.49 -2.49 13.33
CA VAL A 86 7.51 -2.39 12.29
C VAL A 86 7.32 -3.56 11.32
N PHE A 87 7.45 -3.31 10.02
CA PHE A 87 7.30 -4.30 8.97
C PHE A 87 8.48 -4.21 8.00
N PRO A 88 9.04 -5.33 7.54
CA PRO A 88 10.05 -5.33 6.50
C PRO A 88 9.44 -4.88 5.16
N ALA A 89 10.26 -4.33 4.27
CA ALA A 89 9.81 -3.96 2.92
C ALA A 89 9.29 -5.17 2.12
N LYS A 90 9.87 -6.35 2.37
CA LYS A 90 9.47 -7.61 1.76
C LYS A 90 9.23 -8.67 2.82
N LEU A 91 8.19 -9.45 2.61
CA LEU A 91 7.88 -10.63 3.41
C LEU A 91 8.89 -11.77 3.14
N PRO A 92 9.03 -12.77 4.02
CA PRO A 92 10.01 -13.86 3.88
C PRO A 92 9.91 -14.63 2.55
N TRP A 93 8.72 -14.71 1.97
CA TRP A 93 8.47 -15.35 0.65
C TRP A 93 8.64 -14.41 -0.55
N GLY A 94 9.26 -13.22 -0.35
CA GLY A 94 9.66 -12.29 -1.42
C GLY A 94 8.60 -11.28 -1.86
N SER A 95 7.34 -11.43 -1.47
CA SER A 95 6.28 -10.46 -1.79
C SER A 95 6.51 -9.15 -1.06
N PRO A 96 6.22 -7.99 -1.68
CA PRO A 96 6.30 -6.70 -1.00
C PRO A 96 5.23 -6.62 0.10
N THR A 97 5.60 -6.04 1.24
CA THR A 97 4.62 -5.68 2.26
C THR A 97 3.67 -4.63 1.70
N SER A 98 2.37 -4.84 1.88
CA SER A 98 1.33 -3.97 1.33
C SER A 98 0.28 -3.70 2.40
N PHE A 99 -0.34 -2.52 2.33
CA PHE A 99 -1.35 -2.09 3.29
C PHE A 99 -2.51 -1.41 2.58
N LEU A 100 -3.73 -1.62 3.06
CA LEU A 100 -4.89 -0.86 2.63
C LEU A 100 -4.90 0.50 3.31
N ILE A 101 -4.95 1.56 2.51
CA ILE A 101 -5.01 2.95 2.99
C ILE A 101 -6.46 3.29 3.34
N GLN A 102 -6.64 3.90 4.51
CA GLN A 102 -7.93 4.43 4.96
C GLN A 102 -8.01 5.94 4.79
N GLU A 103 -6.89 6.63 5.04
CA GLU A 103 -6.84 8.08 5.12
C GLU A 103 -5.44 8.57 4.74
N ALA A 104 -5.37 9.74 4.15
CA ALA A 104 -4.12 10.47 3.93
C ALA A 104 -4.18 11.83 4.64
N TYR A 105 -3.05 12.24 5.20
CA TYR A 105 -2.92 13.47 5.97
C TYR A 105 -1.60 14.17 5.65
N ARG A 106 -1.64 15.50 5.50
CA ARG A 106 -0.46 16.34 5.34
C ARG A 106 -0.15 17.07 6.64
N ASP A 107 1.07 16.96 7.13
CA ASP A 107 1.50 17.66 8.34
C ASP A 107 2.01 19.08 8.02
N ALA A 108 2.29 19.86 9.09
CA ALA A 108 2.79 21.24 8.96
C ALA A 108 4.18 21.34 8.30
N ALA A 109 4.95 20.26 8.29
CA ALA A 109 6.23 20.16 7.58
C ALA A 109 6.08 19.66 6.13
N ASN A 110 4.86 19.75 5.57
CA ASN A 110 4.50 19.30 4.22
C ASN A 110 4.76 17.81 3.94
N ARG A 111 4.85 16.98 4.97
CA ARG A 111 5.05 15.53 4.84
C ARG A 111 3.70 14.84 4.77
N THR A 112 3.56 13.86 3.89
CA THR A 112 2.32 13.08 3.78
C THR A 112 2.43 11.80 4.61
N TRP A 113 1.38 11.57 5.38
CA TRP A 113 1.15 10.42 6.22
C TRP A 113 -0.07 9.66 5.74
N LEU A 114 0.00 8.34 5.80
CA LEU A 114 -1.07 7.44 5.38
C LEU A 114 -1.51 6.63 6.59
N ARG A 115 -2.79 6.70 6.93
CA ARG A 115 -3.39 5.79 7.90
C ARG A 115 -3.73 4.50 7.19
N VAL A 116 -3.17 3.40 7.67
CA VAL A 116 -3.33 2.08 7.08
C VAL A 116 -3.86 1.08 8.09
N ILE A 117 -4.57 0.06 7.60
CA ILE A 117 -4.89 -1.12 8.41
C ILE A 117 -3.61 -1.94 8.56
N LEU A 118 -3.31 -2.38 9.78
CA LEU A 118 -2.14 -3.21 10.09
C LEU A 118 -2.55 -4.68 10.20
N PRO A 119 -1.78 -5.62 9.61
CA PRO A 119 -2.06 -7.06 9.68
C PRO A 119 -1.58 -7.60 11.04
N ARG A 120 -2.36 -7.33 12.08
CA ARG A 120 -2.07 -7.74 13.47
C ARG A 120 -3.33 -7.75 14.32
N ARG A 121 -3.25 -8.44 15.45
CA ARG A 121 -4.28 -8.37 16.50
C ARG A 121 -4.16 -7.09 17.34
N PRO A 122 -5.29 -6.58 17.85
CA PRO A 122 -6.65 -6.96 17.48
C PRO A 122 -6.98 -6.56 16.04
N ASN A 123 -7.96 -7.23 15.42
CA ASN A 123 -8.47 -6.89 14.08
C ASN A 123 -8.87 -5.42 14.01
N GLY A 124 -8.63 -4.77 12.86
CA GLY A 124 -8.92 -3.34 12.69
C GLY A 124 -7.86 -2.40 13.26
N THR A 125 -6.77 -2.90 13.85
CA THR A 125 -5.63 -2.06 14.28
C THR A 125 -5.12 -1.23 13.11
N THR A 126 -4.91 0.08 13.35
CA THR A 126 -4.39 1.01 12.35
C THR A 126 -3.10 1.67 12.81
N GLY A 127 -2.36 2.21 11.85
CA GLY A 127 -1.16 2.99 12.11
C GLY A 127 -0.89 3.99 11.01
N TRP A 128 -0.12 5.02 11.33
CA TRP A 128 0.31 6.04 10.41
C TRP A 128 1.72 5.74 9.88
N ILE A 129 1.86 5.66 8.57
CA ILE A 129 3.12 5.42 7.87
C ILE A 129 3.49 6.61 6.98
N ARG A 130 4.77 6.75 6.63
CA ARG A 130 5.25 7.80 5.73
C ARG A 130 4.99 7.44 4.29
N GLN A 131 4.39 8.34 3.51
CA GLN A 131 4.18 8.11 2.07
C GLN A 131 5.49 7.88 1.31
N GLU A 132 6.58 8.50 1.70
CA GLU A 132 7.90 8.33 1.05
C GLU A 132 8.51 6.92 1.18
N GLN A 133 7.93 6.07 2.04
CA GLN A 133 8.36 4.68 2.24
C GLN A 133 7.59 3.70 1.36
N VAL A 134 6.61 4.19 0.61
CA VAL A 134 5.69 3.34 -0.16
C VAL A 134 5.42 3.90 -1.56
N ARG A 135 5.07 3.02 -2.47
CA ARG A 135 4.45 3.35 -3.74
C ARG A 135 2.93 3.19 -3.60
N LEU A 136 2.18 4.16 -4.09
CA LEU A 136 0.72 4.10 -4.10
C LEU A 136 0.23 3.32 -5.33
N LEU A 137 -0.74 2.44 -5.11
CA LEU A 137 -1.39 1.66 -6.16
C LEU A 137 -2.90 1.89 -6.06
N PRO A 138 -3.55 2.48 -7.07
CA PRO A 138 -5.01 2.52 -7.14
C PRO A 138 -5.55 1.12 -7.41
N VAL A 139 -6.64 0.75 -6.73
CA VAL A 139 -7.28 -0.56 -6.86
C VAL A 139 -8.78 -0.37 -7.08
N VAL A 140 -9.28 -0.95 -8.16
CA VAL A 140 -10.69 -0.86 -8.57
C VAL A 140 -11.49 -2.09 -8.14
N HIS A 141 -10.81 -3.21 -7.89
CA HIS A 141 -11.45 -4.46 -7.46
C HIS A 141 -11.40 -4.63 -5.94
N GLN A 142 -12.48 -5.16 -5.40
CA GLN A 142 -12.61 -5.55 -4.00
C GLN A 142 -13.46 -6.81 -3.86
N VAL A 143 -13.32 -7.49 -2.73
CA VAL A 143 -14.17 -8.64 -2.37
C VAL A 143 -15.10 -8.24 -1.25
N GLU A 144 -16.37 -8.58 -1.39
CA GLU A 144 -17.34 -8.60 -0.30
C GLU A 144 -17.71 -10.04 0.02
N VAL A 145 -17.72 -10.38 1.30
CA VAL A 145 -18.23 -11.65 1.80
C VAL A 145 -19.40 -11.35 2.73
N ASP A 146 -20.53 -11.95 2.46
CA ASP A 146 -21.75 -11.86 3.24
C ASP A 146 -21.96 -13.21 3.91
N LEU A 147 -21.81 -13.24 5.23
CA LEU A 147 -21.84 -14.47 6.02
C LEU A 147 -23.27 -15.02 6.13
N SER A 148 -24.29 -14.15 6.19
CA SER A 148 -25.68 -14.57 6.27
C SER A 148 -26.14 -15.31 5.01
N SER A 149 -25.76 -14.81 3.84
CA SER A 149 -26.05 -15.46 2.56
C SER A 149 -24.98 -16.46 2.13
N ARG A 150 -23.87 -16.57 2.85
CA ARG A 150 -22.69 -17.39 2.53
C ARG A 150 -22.22 -17.19 1.10
N THR A 151 -22.05 -15.92 0.73
CA THR A 151 -21.73 -15.52 -0.64
C THR A 151 -20.51 -14.59 -0.65
N ALA A 152 -19.55 -14.83 -1.56
CA ALA A 152 -18.50 -13.88 -1.90
C ALA A 152 -18.81 -13.21 -3.23
N ARG A 153 -18.58 -11.90 -3.31
CA ARG A 153 -18.75 -11.09 -4.52
C ARG A 153 -17.44 -10.41 -4.88
N LEU A 154 -17.06 -10.50 -6.14
CA LEU A 154 -16.02 -9.65 -6.71
C LEU A 154 -16.70 -8.39 -7.24
N LEU A 155 -16.26 -7.23 -6.76
CA LEU A 155 -16.76 -5.95 -7.21
C LEU A 155 -15.66 -5.21 -7.98
N ARG A 156 -16.05 -4.51 -9.04
CA ARG A 156 -15.26 -3.51 -9.74
C ARG A 156 -15.96 -2.17 -9.68
N ASP A 157 -15.25 -1.14 -9.23
CA ASP A 157 -15.80 0.22 -9.07
C ASP A 157 -17.15 0.22 -8.30
N GLY A 158 -17.26 -0.65 -7.27
CA GLY A 158 -18.44 -0.81 -6.44
C GLY A 158 -19.59 -1.62 -7.06
N ARG A 159 -19.44 -2.14 -8.29
CA ARG A 159 -20.46 -2.97 -8.97
C ARG A 159 -20.05 -4.43 -8.96
N THR A 160 -20.98 -5.31 -8.64
CA THR A 160 -20.71 -6.77 -8.65
C THR A 160 -20.47 -7.25 -10.08
N GLU A 161 -19.29 -7.85 -10.29
CA GLU A 161 -18.95 -8.55 -11.54
C GLU A 161 -19.22 -10.04 -11.47
N ARG A 162 -18.92 -10.66 -10.33
CA ARG A 162 -19.08 -12.10 -10.10
C ARG A 162 -19.53 -12.38 -8.67
N SER A 163 -20.18 -13.53 -8.47
CA SER A 163 -20.63 -13.99 -7.17
C SER A 163 -20.51 -15.51 -7.08
N TRP A 164 -20.13 -16.00 -5.88
CA TRP A 164 -19.93 -17.43 -5.63
C TRP A 164 -20.41 -17.80 -4.23
N PRO A 165 -20.97 -19.02 -4.04
CA PRO A 165 -21.22 -19.55 -2.73
C PRO A 165 -19.90 -19.85 -2.02
N VAL A 166 -19.86 -19.65 -0.70
CA VAL A 166 -18.66 -19.87 0.12
C VAL A 166 -18.95 -20.72 1.35
N GLY A 167 -17.96 -21.53 1.76
CA GLY A 167 -17.92 -22.11 3.09
C GLY A 167 -17.31 -21.10 4.07
N ILE A 168 -17.87 -20.99 5.27
CA ILE A 168 -17.45 -20.06 6.31
C ILE A 168 -17.12 -20.77 7.63
N GLY A 169 -16.66 -20.00 8.61
CA GLY A 169 -16.39 -20.48 9.97
C GLY A 169 -17.62 -21.05 10.66
N ARG A 170 -17.42 -22.04 11.52
CA ARG A 170 -18.46 -22.61 12.40
C ARG A 170 -18.77 -21.63 13.54
N ASP A 171 -19.87 -21.86 14.24
CA ASP A 171 -20.28 -21.05 15.41
C ASP A 171 -19.17 -20.89 16.47
N ASN A 172 -18.43 -21.95 16.75
CA ASN A 172 -17.35 -21.95 17.75
C ASN A 172 -16.00 -21.41 17.19
N THR A 173 -15.88 -21.24 15.88
CA THR A 173 -14.70 -20.68 15.20
C THR A 173 -15.16 -19.77 14.06
N PRO A 174 -15.86 -18.67 14.37
CA PRO A 174 -16.51 -17.85 13.36
C PRO A 174 -15.50 -17.13 12.45
N THR A 175 -15.94 -16.85 11.24
CA THR A 175 -15.23 -15.94 10.35
C THR A 175 -15.35 -14.50 10.92
N PRO A 176 -14.25 -13.80 11.18
CA PRO A 176 -14.31 -12.45 11.73
C PRO A 176 -14.91 -11.48 10.72
N THR A 177 -15.72 -10.54 11.21
CA THR A 177 -16.30 -9.47 10.40
C THR A 177 -15.44 -8.22 10.42
N GLY A 178 -15.51 -7.41 9.37
CA GLY A 178 -14.78 -6.15 9.30
C GLY A 178 -14.22 -5.84 7.92
N ARG A 179 -13.33 -4.88 7.87
CA ARG A 179 -12.62 -4.46 6.65
C ARG A 179 -11.16 -4.92 6.73
N PHE A 180 -10.79 -5.76 5.80
CA PHE A 180 -9.48 -6.38 5.65
C PHE A 180 -8.90 -6.10 4.26
N TYR A 181 -7.74 -6.67 3.97
CA TYR A 181 -7.14 -6.64 2.64
C TYR A 181 -6.24 -7.87 2.44
N ILE A 182 -5.93 -8.20 1.20
CA ILE A 182 -5.09 -9.35 0.84
C ILE A 182 -3.63 -9.03 1.18
N THR A 183 -3.03 -9.79 2.10
CA THR A 183 -1.63 -9.64 2.53
C THR A 183 -0.67 -10.54 1.77
N VAL A 184 -1.14 -11.72 1.33
CA VAL A 184 -0.32 -12.73 0.66
C VAL A 184 -1.18 -13.55 -0.31
N LYS A 185 -0.55 -13.99 -1.40
CA LYS A 185 -1.13 -14.94 -2.36
C LYS A 185 -0.21 -16.15 -2.47
N LEU A 186 -0.70 -17.32 -2.07
CA LEU A 186 0.04 -18.57 -2.08
C LEU A 186 -0.60 -19.50 -3.10
N ARG A 187 0.22 -19.99 -4.03
CA ARG A 187 -0.15 -21.04 -4.97
C ARG A 187 0.59 -22.31 -4.58
N PRO A 188 -0.10 -23.34 -4.04
CA PRO A 188 0.53 -24.63 -3.79
C PRO A 188 1.08 -25.22 -5.09
N PRO A 189 2.22 -25.96 -5.05
CA PRO A 189 2.78 -26.62 -6.24
C PRO A 189 1.82 -27.64 -6.86
N GLN A 190 0.93 -28.19 -6.05
CA GLN A 190 -0.18 -29.05 -6.44
C GLN A 190 -1.45 -28.58 -5.74
N ILE A 191 -2.64 -28.91 -6.28
CA ILE A 191 -3.91 -28.59 -5.60
C ILE A 191 -3.89 -29.22 -4.20
N SER A 192 -3.90 -28.34 -3.20
CA SER A 192 -3.87 -28.76 -1.80
C SER A 192 -5.24 -29.30 -1.36
N ARG A 193 -5.26 -30.39 -0.56
CA ARG A 193 -6.50 -30.85 0.09
C ARG A 193 -7.08 -29.81 1.06
N VAL A 194 -6.21 -28.98 1.66
CA VAL A 194 -6.62 -27.98 2.66
C VAL A 194 -6.93 -26.64 2.01
N TYR A 195 -6.04 -26.16 1.10
CA TYR A 195 -6.12 -24.79 0.56
C TYR A 195 -6.57 -24.74 -0.90
N GLY A 196 -6.85 -25.88 -1.52
CA GLY A 196 -7.23 -25.93 -2.94
C GLY A 196 -6.14 -25.40 -3.86
N ALA A 197 -6.55 -24.68 -4.93
CA ALA A 197 -5.67 -24.15 -5.96
C ALA A 197 -4.89 -22.91 -5.53
N TRP A 198 -5.44 -22.10 -4.62
CA TRP A 198 -4.86 -20.87 -4.09
C TRP A 198 -5.29 -20.62 -2.66
N ALA A 199 -4.42 -19.91 -1.91
CA ALA A 199 -4.77 -19.29 -0.64
C ALA A 199 -4.40 -17.81 -0.65
N LEU A 200 -5.37 -16.94 -0.38
CA LEU A 200 -5.23 -15.50 -0.26
C LEU A 200 -5.37 -15.14 1.22
N GLY A 201 -4.23 -15.01 1.93
CA GLY A 201 -4.24 -14.54 3.32
C GLY A 201 -4.69 -13.10 3.40
N ILE A 202 -5.53 -12.79 4.40
CA ILE A 202 -6.00 -11.42 4.63
C ILE A 202 -5.37 -10.82 5.90
N SER A 203 -5.53 -9.53 6.11
CA SER A 203 -5.03 -8.81 7.29
C SER A 203 -5.82 -9.11 8.57
N GLY A 204 -6.79 -10.02 8.52
CA GLY A 204 -7.61 -10.46 9.63
C GLY A 204 -7.12 -11.76 10.25
N TYR A 205 -7.40 -11.90 11.53
CA TYR A 205 -7.06 -13.06 12.36
C TYR A 205 -8.31 -13.59 13.02
N SER A 206 -8.33 -14.89 13.35
CA SER A 206 -9.40 -15.45 14.16
C SER A 206 -9.50 -14.74 15.52
N ASP A 207 -10.72 -14.44 15.94
CA ASP A 207 -10.98 -13.83 17.25
C ASP A 207 -10.95 -14.86 18.38
N VAL A 208 -10.92 -16.17 18.06
CA VAL A 208 -10.96 -17.28 19.04
C VAL A 208 -9.79 -18.25 18.95
N LEU A 209 -9.06 -18.28 17.83
CA LEU A 209 -7.90 -19.15 17.63
C LEU A 209 -6.63 -18.33 17.52
N ASP A 210 -5.72 -18.49 18.47
CA ASP A 210 -4.38 -17.87 18.40
C ASP A 210 -3.45 -18.61 17.44
N GLN A 211 -3.72 -19.90 17.19
CA GLN A 211 -2.98 -20.76 16.27
C GLN A 211 -3.91 -21.67 15.49
N PHE A 212 -3.51 -21.95 14.24
CA PHE A 212 -4.11 -23.01 13.43
C PHE A 212 -3.00 -23.75 12.66
N GLY A 213 -2.78 -25.01 12.99
CA GLY A 213 -1.61 -25.75 12.51
C GLY A 213 -0.31 -25.09 12.95
N THR A 214 0.55 -24.71 12.01
CA THR A 214 1.79 -23.94 12.26
C THR A 214 1.59 -22.42 12.09
N GLY A 215 0.39 -21.96 11.74
CA GLY A 215 0.06 -20.56 11.51
C GLY A 215 -0.48 -19.88 12.78
N ASP A 216 -0.43 -18.54 12.76
CA ASP A 216 -0.81 -17.63 13.86
C ASP A 216 -2.31 -17.31 13.91
N GLY A 217 -3.17 -18.13 13.28
CA GLY A 217 -4.60 -17.90 13.22
C GLY A 217 -5.04 -16.85 12.18
N GLN A 218 -4.16 -16.49 11.24
CA GLN A 218 -4.51 -15.61 10.12
C GLN A 218 -5.62 -16.23 9.27
N ILE A 219 -6.61 -15.42 8.90
CA ILE A 219 -7.71 -15.82 8.02
C ILE A 219 -7.29 -15.73 6.56
N ALA A 220 -7.84 -16.66 5.76
CA ALA A 220 -7.63 -16.68 4.32
C ALA A 220 -8.93 -16.96 3.55
N LEU A 221 -8.99 -16.48 2.31
CA LEU A 221 -9.86 -17.02 1.27
C LEU A 221 -9.05 -18.09 0.55
N HIS A 222 -9.59 -19.31 0.42
CA HIS A 222 -8.85 -20.39 -0.23
C HIS A 222 -9.77 -21.36 -0.96
N GLY A 223 -9.19 -22.14 -1.86
CA GLY A 223 -9.93 -23.17 -2.55
C GLY A 223 -10.31 -24.35 -1.66
N THR A 224 -11.26 -25.15 -2.10
CA THR A 224 -11.58 -26.43 -1.48
C THR A 224 -11.59 -27.54 -2.53
N SER A 225 -11.22 -28.76 -2.11
CA SER A 225 -11.39 -29.98 -2.90
C SER A 225 -12.74 -30.65 -2.66
N ASP A 226 -13.51 -30.17 -1.69
CA ASP A 226 -14.84 -30.66 -1.36
C ASP A 226 -15.92 -29.63 -1.69
N PRO A 227 -16.65 -29.80 -2.81
CA PRO A 227 -17.73 -28.88 -3.17
C PRO A 227 -18.87 -28.81 -2.15
N SER A 228 -19.01 -29.80 -1.27
CA SER A 228 -20.04 -29.81 -0.22
C SER A 228 -19.77 -28.80 0.89
N ASP A 229 -18.57 -28.21 0.94
CA ASP A 229 -18.22 -27.13 1.85
C ASP A 229 -18.95 -25.82 1.54
N LEU A 230 -19.32 -25.62 0.28
CA LEU A 230 -19.87 -24.36 -0.20
C LEU A 230 -21.31 -24.15 0.32
N GLY A 231 -21.58 -22.93 0.79
CA GLY A 231 -22.86 -22.58 1.42
C GLY A 231 -23.01 -23.05 2.85
N ARG A 232 -21.93 -23.55 3.51
CA ARG A 232 -21.98 -24.16 4.84
C ARG A 232 -20.98 -23.55 5.82
N GLU A 233 -21.23 -23.77 7.10
CA GLU A 233 -20.36 -23.41 8.24
C GLU A 233 -19.47 -24.60 8.58
N VAL A 234 -18.30 -24.66 7.95
CA VAL A 234 -17.46 -25.87 7.98
C VAL A 234 -15.99 -25.60 8.31
N SER A 235 -15.57 -24.33 8.37
CA SER A 235 -14.16 -23.98 8.56
C SER A 235 -13.85 -23.56 10.00
N ASN A 236 -12.58 -23.29 10.25
CA ASN A 236 -12.08 -22.67 11.49
C ASN A 236 -11.87 -21.16 11.32
N GLY A 237 -12.74 -20.50 10.55
CA GLY A 237 -12.73 -19.07 10.30
C GLY A 237 -12.35 -18.67 8.87
N CYS A 238 -11.62 -19.51 8.13
CA CYS A 238 -11.29 -19.23 6.73
C CYS A 238 -12.53 -19.32 5.82
N ILE A 239 -12.46 -18.63 4.68
CA ILE A 239 -13.52 -18.59 3.67
C ILE A 239 -13.13 -19.55 2.55
N ARG A 240 -13.95 -20.60 2.33
CA ARG A 240 -13.72 -21.62 1.31
C ARG A 240 -14.47 -21.30 0.02
N LEU A 241 -13.79 -21.40 -1.11
CA LEU A 241 -14.34 -21.18 -2.45
C LEU A 241 -14.08 -22.40 -3.35
N ALA A 242 -14.85 -22.52 -4.42
CA ALA A 242 -14.49 -23.42 -5.51
C ALA A 242 -13.11 -23.04 -6.08
N ASN A 243 -12.36 -24.00 -6.63
CA ASN A 243 -10.99 -23.78 -7.10
C ASN A 243 -10.91 -22.81 -8.27
N ASP A 244 -11.89 -22.79 -9.15
CA ASP A 244 -12.01 -21.83 -10.25
C ASP A 244 -12.29 -20.40 -9.73
N ALA A 245 -13.16 -20.28 -8.72
CA ALA A 245 -13.50 -19.01 -8.09
C ALA A 245 -12.27 -18.38 -7.40
N ILE A 246 -11.55 -19.15 -6.57
CA ILE A 246 -10.35 -18.64 -5.91
C ILE A 246 -9.23 -18.33 -6.89
N THR A 247 -9.11 -19.08 -7.99
CA THR A 247 -8.15 -18.80 -9.07
C THR A 247 -8.49 -17.46 -9.74
N SER A 248 -9.77 -17.25 -10.10
CA SER A 248 -10.24 -15.98 -10.63
C SER A 248 -9.92 -14.79 -9.72
N LEU A 249 -10.16 -14.93 -8.40
CA LEU A 249 -9.81 -13.90 -7.42
C LEU A 249 -8.29 -13.68 -7.36
N ALA A 250 -7.49 -14.75 -7.33
CA ALA A 250 -6.05 -14.66 -7.26
C ALA A 250 -5.41 -13.97 -8.49
N GLU A 251 -5.97 -14.15 -9.67
CA GLU A 251 -5.51 -13.52 -10.90
C GLU A 251 -5.94 -12.05 -11.01
N THR A 252 -7.13 -11.72 -10.53
CA THR A 252 -7.72 -10.37 -10.64
C THR A 252 -7.20 -9.40 -9.57
N LEU A 253 -7.00 -9.86 -8.33
CA LEU A 253 -6.76 -9.02 -7.17
C LEU A 253 -5.26 -8.82 -6.90
N PRO A 254 -4.71 -7.60 -6.91
CA PRO A 254 -3.37 -7.34 -6.40
C PRO A 254 -3.29 -7.49 -4.87
N LEU A 255 -2.07 -7.62 -4.32
CA LEU A 255 -1.86 -7.48 -2.88
C LEU A 255 -2.37 -6.12 -2.40
N GLY A 256 -2.97 -6.09 -1.22
CA GLY A 256 -3.59 -4.91 -0.65
C GLY A 256 -5.05 -4.70 -1.06
N SER A 257 -5.60 -5.47 -2.01
CA SER A 257 -7.02 -5.36 -2.42
C SER A 257 -7.95 -5.51 -1.22
N PRO A 258 -8.96 -4.62 -1.09
CA PRO A 258 -9.91 -4.67 0.02
C PRO A 258 -10.72 -5.97 0.05
N VAL A 259 -10.93 -6.47 1.27
CA VAL A 259 -11.85 -7.57 1.59
C VAL A 259 -12.76 -7.10 2.72
N THR A 260 -14.04 -6.99 2.45
CA THR A 260 -15.05 -6.62 3.45
C THR A 260 -15.86 -7.86 3.80
N ILE A 261 -15.92 -8.22 5.08
CA ILE A 261 -16.70 -9.35 5.58
C ILE A 261 -17.82 -8.78 6.45
N ARG A 262 -19.05 -9.06 6.05
CA ARG A 262 -20.28 -8.62 6.74
C ARG A 262 -20.98 -9.81 7.38
N PRO A 263 -21.74 -9.55 8.47
CA PRO A 263 -22.58 -10.57 9.12
C PRO A 263 -23.54 -11.24 8.17
#